data_6506f5b308e729a1aa48a44e68989dbc
#
_entry.id   6506f5b308e729a1aa48a44e68989dbc
#
_cell.length_a   1.000
_cell.length_b   1.000
_cell.length_c   1.000
_cell.angle_alpha   90.00
_cell.angle_beta   90.00
_cell.angle_gamma   90.00
#
_symmetry.space_group_name_H-M   'P 1'
#
loop_
_entity.id
_entity.type
_entity.pdbx_description
1 polymer ?
#
loop_
_entity_poly.entity_id
_entity_poly.type
_entity_poly.pdbx_seq_one_letter_code
_entity_poly.pdbx_strand_id
1 'polypeptide(L)'
;MQHSHKETGSITAFVVMLVMSFVACAGLAVDGGRMVAAKVLLADQAENAARAGTQEITALRTGDPKVDPERAISAAQEFMVRHQINGQVSATSFEVTVRTTRVVPMSLLSLFGVGSRLISAQRSARPVTSP
;
A
#
# COMPACT_ATOMS: atom_id res chain seq x y z
N MET A 1 28.60 -56.14 -10.79
CA MET A 1 27.22 -55.73 -10.40
C MET A 1 27.30 -54.63 -9.33
N GLN A 2 27.44 -53.37 -9.69
CA GLN A 2 27.43 -52.25 -8.73
C GLN A 2 27.19 -50.94 -9.46
N HIS A 3 25.93 -50.65 -9.87
CA HIS A 3 25.57 -49.32 -10.40
C HIS A 3 24.17 -48.88 -10.02
N SER A 4 23.59 -49.40 -8.92
CA SER A 4 22.19 -49.11 -8.59
C SER A 4 21.98 -47.99 -7.55
N HIS A 5 23.01 -47.41 -6.93
CA HIS A 5 22.80 -46.45 -5.84
C HIS A 5 22.92 -44.96 -6.21
N LYS A 6 23.33 -44.63 -7.43
CA LYS A 6 23.51 -43.23 -7.83
C LYS A 6 22.23 -42.58 -8.38
N GLU A 7 21.28 -43.35 -8.87
CA GLU A 7 20.07 -42.81 -9.52
C GLU A 7 18.94 -42.41 -8.53
N THR A 8 18.84 -43.11 -7.41
CA THR A 8 17.82 -42.85 -6.40
C THR A 8 18.01 -41.49 -5.73
N GLY A 9 19.23 -41.06 -5.50
CA GLY A 9 19.53 -39.75 -4.93
C GLY A 9 19.20 -38.58 -5.84
N SER A 10 19.37 -38.77 -7.16
CA SER A 10 19.05 -37.74 -8.16
C SER A 10 17.55 -37.48 -8.27
N ILE A 11 16.74 -38.54 -8.26
CA ILE A 11 15.28 -38.43 -8.33
C ILE A 11 14.73 -37.72 -7.08
N THR A 12 15.21 -38.10 -5.90
CA THR A 12 14.79 -37.47 -4.63
C THR A 12 15.14 -35.97 -4.61
N ALA A 13 16.35 -35.59 -5.02
CA ALA A 13 16.75 -34.20 -5.11
C ALA A 13 15.88 -33.41 -6.09
N PHE A 14 15.56 -33.99 -7.26
CA PHE A 14 14.67 -33.37 -8.24
C PHE A 14 13.24 -33.15 -7.68
N VAL A 15 12.67 -34.14 -7.01
CA VAL A 15 11.33 -34.05 -6.40
C VAL A 15 11.31 -32.98 -5.31
N VAL A 16 12.33 -32.91 -4.46
CA VAL A 16 12.44 -31.88 -3.42
C VAL A 16 12.51 -30.48 -4.03
N MET A 17 13.34 -30.29 -5.06
CA MET A 17 13.43 -29.00 -5.75
C MET A 17 12.12 -28.60 -6.42
N LEU A 18 11.41 -29.55 -7.01
CA LEU A 18 10.10 -29.32 -7.64
C LEU A 18 9.09 -28.87 -6.59
N VAL A 19 8.99 -29.57 -5.46
CA VAL A 19 8.07 -29.19 -4.37
C VAL A 19 8.39 -27.80 -3.84
N MET A 20 9.67 -27.51 -3.60
CA MET A 20 10.10 -26.17 -3.15
C MET A 20 9.75 -25.07 -4.15
N SER A 21 9.86 -25.36 -5.45
CA SER A 21 9.47 -24.41 -6.50
C SER A 21 7.97 -24.14 -6.48
N PHE A 22 7.14 -25.15 -6.29
CA PHE A 22 5.68 -24.96 -6.15
C PHE A 22 5.33 -24.15 -4.90
N VAL A 23 5.98 -24.41 -3.77
CA VAL A 23 5.76 -23.64 -2.53
C VAL A 23 6.17 -22.18 -2.73
N ALA A 24 7.30 -21.92 -3.40
CA ALA A 24 7.73 -20.56 -3.71
C ALA A 24 6.73 -19.84 -4.63
N CYS A 25 6.23 -20.49 -5.67
CA CYS A 25 5.21 -19.92 -6.56
C CYS A 25 3.89 -19.64 -5.82
N ALA A 26 3.44 -20.55 -4.96
CA ALA A 26 2.25 -20.34 -4.13
C ALA A 26 2.46 -19.16 -3.17
N GLY A 27 3.66 -19.04 -2.58
CA GLY A 27 4.06 -17.92 -1.73
C GLY A 27 3.98 -16.58 -2.45
N LEU A 28 4.51 -16.52 -3.67
CA LEU A 28 4.43 -15.32 -4.52
C LEU A 28 2.98 -14.94 -4.84
N ALA A 29 2.12 -15.90 -5.13
CA ALA A 29 0.71 -15.64 -5.44
C ALA A 29 -0.04 -15.10 -4.22
N VAL A 30 0.12 -15.74 -3.06
CA VAL A 30 -0.59 -15.36 -1.82
C VAL A 30 -0.05 -14.06 -1.25
N ASP A 31 1.24 -13.96 -1.00
CA ASP A 31 1.84 -12.78 -0.37
C ASP A 31 1.85 -11.59 -1.33
N GLY A 32 2.05 -11.82 -2.63
CA GLY A 32 1.93 -10.80 -3.68
C GLY A 32 0.51 -10.24 -3.79
N GLY A 33 -0.50 -11.10 -3.77
CA GLY A 33 -1.91 -10.70 -3.75
C GLY A 33 -2.26 -9.84 -2.54
N ARG A 34 -1.75 -10.18 -1.35
CA ARG A 34 -1.91 -9.39 -0.13
C ARG A 34 -1.26 -8.01 -0.23
N MET A 35 -0.07 -7.93 -0.82
CA MET A 35 0.62 -6.65 -1.04
C MET A 35 -0.18 -5.75 -1.99
N VAL A 36 -0.71 -6.28 -3.09
CA VAL A 36 -1.54 -5.53 -4.03
C VAL A 36 -2.81 -5.04 -3.35
N ALA A 37 -3.53 -5.91 -2.65
CA ALA A 37 -4.74 -5.53 -1.91
C ALA A 37 -4.47 -4.44 -0.87
N ALA A 38 -3.37 -4.57 -0.10
CA ALA A 38 -2.97 -3.56 0.87
C ALA A 38 -2.61 -2.23 0.21
N LYS A 39 -1.97 -2.24 -0.97
CA LYS A 39 -1.63 -1.03 -1.71
C LYS A 39 -2.86 -0.30 -2.25
N VAL A 40 -3.86 -1.04 -2.74
CA VAL A 40 -5.14 -0.47 -3.18
C VAL A 40 -5.85 0.18 -2.00
N LEU A 41 -5.96 -0.52 -0.86
CA LEU A 41 -6.57 0.02 0.36
C LEU A 41 -5.86 1.31 0.83
N LEU A 42 -4.52 1.33 0.84
CA LEU A 42 -3.76 2.52 1.20
C LEU A 42 -4.01 3.69 0.24
N ALA A 43 -4.15 3.41 -1.05
CA ALA A 43 -4.46 4.42 -2.06
C ALA A 43 -5.84 5.04 -1.83
N ASP A 44 -6.86 4.22 -1.55
CA ASP A 44 -8.22 4.66 -1.25
C ASP A 44 -8.26 5.47 0.05
N GLN A 45 -7.55 5.03 1.08
CA GLN A 45 -7.42 5.76 2.34
C GLN A 45 -6.74 7.12 2.15
N ALA A 46 -5.67 7.19 1.35
CA ALA A 46 -4.98 8.43 1.05
C ALA A 46 -5.88 9.41 0.28
N GLU A 47 -6.65 8.90 -0.68
CA GLU A 47 -7.59 9.70 -1.46
C GLU A 47 -8.72 10.27 -0.59
N ASN A 48 -9.32 9.44 0.26
CA ASN A 48 -10.39 9.87 1.15
C ASN A 48 -9.91 10.93 2.16
N ALA A 49 -8.70 10.76 2.72
CA ALA A 49 -8.09 11.74 3.60
C ALA A 49 -7.77 13.06 2.87
N ALA A 50 -7.24 12.99 1.64
CA ALA A 50 -6.98 14.17 0.84
C ALA A 50 -8.27 14.92 0.48
N ARG A 51 -9.35 14.19 0.16
CA ARG A 51 -10.68 14.79 -0.09
C ARG A 51 -11.26 15.45 1.17
N ALA A 52 -11.09 14.84 2.35
CA ALA A 52 -11.51 15.46 3.60
C ALA A 52 -10.82 16.81 3.83
N GLY A 53 -9.51 16.90 3.53
CA GLY A 53 -8.76 18.15 3.60
C GLY A 53 -9.24 19.21 2.59
N THR A 54 -9.57 18.80 1.36
CA THR A 54 -10.03 19.74 0.32
C THR A 54 -11.44 20.30 0.55
N GLN A 55 -12.19 19.78 1.50
CA GLN A 55 -13.50 20.35 1.89
C GLN A 55 -13.34 21.65 2.69
N GLU A 56 -12.16 21.92 3.25
CA GLU A 56 -11.83 23.16 3.93
C GLU A 56 -11.52 24.28 2.92
N ILE A 57 -12.55 24.69 2.17
CA ILE A 57 -12.46 25.70 1.12
C ILE A 57 -12.74 27.08 1.69
N THR A 58 -11.83 28.01 1.43
CA THR A 58 -12.00 29.45 1.68
C THR A 58 -12.37 30.18 0.38
N ALA A 59 -12.95 31.38 0.52
CA ALA A 59 -13.24 32.27 -0.60
C ALA A 59 -14.26 31.78 -1.64
N LEU A 60 -15.18 30.90 -1.25
CA LEU A 60 -16.30 30.46 -2.12
C LEU A 60 -17.11 31.61 -2.73
N ARG A 61 -17.16 32.77 -2.04
CA ARG A 61 -17.93 33.95 -2.50
C ARG A 61 -17.20 34.81 -3.54
N THR A 62 -15.90 34.65 -3.72
CA THR A 62 -15.07 35.44 -4.63
C THR A 62 -14.83 34.78 -5.98
N GLY A 63 -15.35 33.56 -6.20
CA GLY A 63 -15.21 32.83 -7.47
C GLY A 63 -13.84 32.17 -7.70
N ASP A 64 -12.92 32.28 -6.72
CA ASP A 64 -11.60 31.65 -6.77
C ASP A 64 -11.41 30.78 -5.50
N PRO A 65 -12.02 29.55 -5.48
CA PRO A 65 -11.96 28.70 -4.31
C PRO A 65 -10.53 28.23 -4.06
N LYS A 66 -10.02 28.60 -2.89
CA LYS A 66 -8.70 28.18 -2.40
C LYS A 66 -8.84 27.32 -1.16
N VAL A 67 -7.97 26.35 -1.04
CA VAL A 67 -7.82 25.54 0.18
C VAL A 67 -7.08 26.38 1.21
N ASP A 68 -7.58 26.38 2.46
CA ASP A 68 -6.81 26.84 3.60
C ASP A 68 -5.85 25.72 4.00
N PRO A 69 -4.52 25.87 3.80
CA PRO A 69 -3.59 24.77 4.01
C PRO A 69 -3.56 24.23 5.44
N GLU A 70 -3.69 25.12 6.44
CA GLU A 70 -3.62 24.71 7.86
C GLU A 70 -4.86 23.93 8.26
N ARG A 71 -6.04 24.41 7.87
CA ARG A 71 -7.30 23.71 8.12
C ARG A 71 -7.39 22.41 7.34
N ALA A 72 -6.93 22.39 6.10
CA ALA A 72 -6.88 21.20 5.26
C ALA A 72 -6.00 20.10 5.87
N ILE A 73 -4.81 20.47 6.38
CA ILE A 73 -3.93 19.55 7.07
C ILE A 73 -4.63 19.00 8.32
N SER A 74 -5.23 19.87 9.13
CA SER A 74 -5.93 19.47 10.36
C SER A 74 -7.10 18.51 10.07
N ALA A 75 -7.94 18.82 9.08
CA ALA A 75 -9.08 17.99 8.69
C ALA A 75 -8.64 16.62 8.14
N ALA A 76 -7.62 16.60 7.29
CA ALA A 76 -7.07 15.35 6.76
C ALA A 76 -6.42 14.49 7.87
N GLN A 77 -5.69 15.13 8.80
CA GLN A 77 -5.11 14.42 9.95
C GLN A 77 -6.18 13.88 10.90
N GLU A 78 -7.23 14.64 11.20
CA GLU A 78 -8.34 14.18 12.01
C GLU A 78 -9.04 12.97 11.37
N PHE A 79 -9.25 13.01 10.06
CA PHE A 79 -9.77 11.86 9.30
C PHE A 79 -8.85 10.64 9.46
N MET A 80 -7.54 10.82 9.29
CA MET A 80 -6.56 9.73 9.40
C MET A 80 -6.53 9.14 10.81
N VAL A 81 -6.57 9.97 11.85
CA VAL A 81 -6.60 9.51 13.25
C VAL A 81 -7.88 8.72 13.54
N ARG A 82 -9.04 9.23 13.10
CA ARG A 82 -10.34 8.56 13.28
C ARG A 82 -10.40 7.18 12.63
N HIS A 83 -9.73 7.03 11.49
CA HIS A 83 -9.68 5.77 10.73
C HIS A 83 -8.41 4.95 10.97
N GLN A 84 -7.57 5.33 11.95
CA GLN A 84 -6.31 4.63 12.29
C GLN A 84 -5.35 4.47 11.09
N ILE A 85 -5.27 5.50 10.26
CA ILE A 85 -4.42 5.53 9.06
C ILE A 85 -3.08 6.16 9.43
N ASN A 86 -1.98 5.45 9.15
CA ASN A 86 -0.63 5.98 9.32
C ASN A 86 -0.17 6.69 8.04
N GLY A 87 0.37 7.89 8.18
CA GLY A 87 0.86 8.63 7.03
C GLY A 87 1.20 10.08 7.34
N GLN A 88 1.38 10.85 6.29
CA GLN A 88 1.72 12.27 6.32
C GLN A 88 0.79 13.05 5.39
N VAL A 89 0.48 14.28 5.79
CA VAL A 89 -0.34 15.22 5.02
C VAL A 89 0.48 16.45 4.71
N SER A 90 0.37 16.93 3.49
CA SER A 90 0.84 18.26 3.07
C SER A 90 -0.25 18.94 2.27
N ALA A 91 -0.38 20.24 2.40
CA ALA A 91 -1.36 21.02 1.68
C ALA A 91 -0.76 22.31 1.14
N THR A 92 -1.26 22.74 0.00
CA THR A 92 -1.06 24.05 -0.60
C THR A 92 -2.42 24.69 -0.81
N SER A 93 -2.45 25.95 -1.26
CA SER A 93 -3.71 26.63 -1.60
C SER A 93 -4.52 25.97 -2.72
N PHE A 94 -3.94 25.00 -3.43
CA PHE A 94 -4.54 24.38 -4.62
C PHE A 94 -4.69 22.87 -4.52
N GLU A 95 -4.02 22.23 -3.57
CA GLU A 95 -3.93 20.77 -3.53
C GLU A 95 -3.62 20.28 -2.12
N VAL A 96 -4.27 19.19 -1.73
CA VAL A 96 -3.96 18.42 -0.52
C VAL A 96 -3.38 17.09 -0.93
N THR A 97 -2.18 16.78 -0.46
CA THR A 97 -1.49 15.52 -0.73
C THR A 97 -1.36 14.71 0.55
N VAL A 98 -1.79 13.45 0.48
CA VAL A 98 -1.70 12.51 1.59
C VAL A 98 -0.86 11.31 1.15
N ARG A 99 0.11 10.97 1.99
CA ARG A 99 0.92 9.75 1.84
C ARG A 99 0.64 8.82 3.01
N THR A 100 0.13 7.65 2.70
CA THR A 100 -0.16 6.58 3.68
C THR A 100 0.90 5.51 3.65
N THR A 101 1.13 4.85 4.78
CA THR A 101 2.13 3.78 4.91
C THR A 101 1.59 2.63 5.74
N ARG A 102 2.01 1.41 5.40
CA ARG A 102 1.64 0.20 6.14
C ARG A 102 2.72 -0.87 6.01
N VAL A 103 2.96 -1.59 7.11
CA VAL A 103 3.79 -2.79 7.09
C VAL A 103 2.91 -4.00 6.79
N VAL A 104 3.28 -4.77 5.75
CA VAL A 104 2.61 -6.01 5.36
C VAL A 104 3.53 -7.18 5.71
N PRO A 105 3.11 -8.07 6.62
CA PRO A 105 3.87 -9.27 6.93
C PRO A 105 3.78 -10.27 5.79
N MET A 106 4.91 -10.90 5.45
CA MET A 106 4.96 -12.02 4.51
C MET A 106 4.67 -13.31 5.27
N SER A 107 3.80 -14.17 4.71
CA SER A 107 3.42 -15.43 5.34
C SER A 107 4.22 -16.60 4.78
N LEU A 108 4.09 -16.89 3.50
CA LEU A 108 4.78 -18.01 2.87
C LEU A 108 6.20 -17.65 2.45
N LEU A 109 6.43 -16.44 1.96
CA LEU A 109 7.76 -15.98 1.57
C LEU A 109 8.71 -15.82 2.78
N SER A 110 8.17 -15.72 4.00
CA SER A 110 8.99 -15.71 5.21
C SER A 110 9.79 -16.99 5.40
N LEU A 111 9.31 -18.12 4.90
CA LEU A 111 10.04 -19.41 4.89
C LEU A 111 11.31 -19.35 4.04
N PHE A 112 11.37 -18.44 3.08
CA PHE A 112 12.51 -18.18 2.20
C PHE A 112 13.33 -16.96 2.64
N GLY A 113 13.13 -16.46 3.87
CA GLY A 113 13.87 -15.33 4.42
C GLY A 113 13.36 -13.96 4.00
N VAL A 114 12.20 -13.87 3.34
CA VAL A 114 11.57 -12.59 2.96
C VAL A 114 10.73 -12.09 4.12
N GLY A 115 11.20 -11.07 4.82
CA GLY A 115 10.51 -10.46 5.95
C GLY A 115 9.38 -9.51 5.53
N SER A 116 8.80 -8.82 6.53
CA SER A 116 7.77 -7.80 6.34
C SER A 116 8.21 -6.71 5.37
N ARG A 117 7.29 -6.16 4.60
CA ARG A 117 7.52 -5.08 3.65
C ARG A 117 6.72 -3.84 4.01
N LEU A 118 7.41 -2.70 4.04
CA LEU A 118 6.76 -1.40 4.14
C LEU A 118 6.25 -1.00 2.75
N ILE A 119 4.96 -0.77 2.64
CA ILE A 119 4.33 -0.25 1.43
C ILE A 119 3.78 1.15 1.68
N SER A 120 3.73 1.96 0.65
CA SER A 120 3.17 3.31 0.71
C SER A 120 2.31 3.59 -0.52
N ALA A 121 1.32 4.46 -0.32
CA ALA A 121 0.56 5.05 -1.41
C ALA A 121 0.46 6.56 -1.18
N GLN A 122 0.41 7.32 -2.26
CA GLN A 122 0.24 8.77 -2.22
C GLN A 122 -0.89 9.15 -3.15
N ARG A 123 -1.76 10.04 -2.70
CA ARG A 123 -2.85 10.63 -3.48
C ARG A 123 -2.95 12.11 -3.18
N SER A 124 -3.41 12.84 -4.18
CA SER A 124 -3.67 14.26 -4.07
C SER A 124 -5.11 14.55 -4.50
N ALA A 125 -5.72 15.51 -3.83
CA ALA A 125 -7.03 16.03 -4.20
C ALA A 125 -6.94 17.54 -4.39
N ARG A 126 -7.78 18.06 -5.31
CA ARG A 126 -7.93 19.48 -5.58
C ARG A 126 -9.37 19.89 -5.33
N PRO A 127 -9.63 21.13 -4.89
CA PRO A 127 -11.01 21.61 -4.81
C PRO A 127 -11.65 21.58 -6.19
N VAL A 128 -12.86 21.03 -6.26
CA VAL A 128 -13.63 21.00 -7.51
C VAL A 128 -14.32 22.35 -7.65
N THR A 129 -13.91 23.12 -8.66
CA THR A 129 -14.68 24.26 -9.13
C THR A 129 -15.73 23.71 -10.11
N SER A 130 -16.99 23.64 -9.70
CA SER A 130 -18.06 23.49 -10.70
C SER A 130 -18.13 24.74 -11.55
N PRO A 131 -18.20 24.62 -12.88
CA PRO A 131 -18.44 25.75 -13.77
C PRO A 131 -19.84 26.33 -13.55
#